data_d205219d12f24e1b6078448a0fb986d7
#
_entry.id   d205219d12f24e1b6078448a0fb986d7
#
_cell.length_a   1.000
_cell.length_b   1.000
_cell.length_c   1.000
_cell.angle_alpha   90.00
_cell.angle_beta   90.00
_cell.angle_gamma   90.00
#
_symmetry.space_group_name_H-M   'P 1'
#
loop_
_entity.id
_entity.type
_entity.pdbx_description
1 polymer ?
#
loop_
_entity_poly.entity_id
_entity_poly.type
_entity_poly.pdbx_seq_one_letter_code
_entity_poly.pdbx_strand_id
1 'polypeptide(L)'
;MSKVTGVENNSKLRFKFCWVIALRAEAAPLIDAFNMKIVENKSLFPIYANEETGHALVISGMGSIKSAAAATFLKNHLKINDYSAWINLGIAGFFKDPIGDMYQANKVVSKESGTAFFPGLRLSKLVPAAILFTVSKPENGYKEKALYDMEAAGFCEMAPSFSCNELTYVIKIVSDTPNASSSLITKHLVRELIEKQLSKISAILSEIEILVEDEKKRLSIPNEVLEFEKRFKFTETNKYKFREIYRKWKVTFPSRNLDLSEFLNSKPKEIILKLEKEVLANAKDWNVL
;
A
#
# COMPACT_ATOMS: atom_id res chain seq x y z
N MET A 1 -29.69 21.84 20.92
CA MET A 1 -28.64 22.66 20.24
C MET A 1 -27.29 22.01 20.50
N SER A 2 -26.86 21.10 19.66
CA SER A 2 -25.55 20.46 19.74
C SER A 2 -24.66 21.09 18.68
N LYS A 3 -23.55 21.69 19.12
CA LYS A 3 -22.49 22.28 18.26
C LYS A 3 -21.88 21.19 17.40
N VAL A 4 -22.05 21.28 16.11
CA VAL A 4 -21.26 20.55 15.13
C VAL A 4 -19.89 21.25 15.10
N THR A 5 -18.93 20.66 15.78
CA THR A 5 -17.52 21.07 15.71
C THR A 5 -17.01 20.79 14.31
N GLY A 6 -16.43 21.83 13.70
CA GLY A 6 -15.84 21.77 12.36
C GLY A 6 -14.74 20.70 12.29
N VAL A 7 -14.75 19.97 11.20
CA VAL A 7 -13.69 19.04 10.83
C VAL A 7 -12.48 19.88 10.42
N GLU A 8 -11.53 20.06 11.32
CA GLU A 8 -10.22 20.57 10.99
C GLU A 8 -9.52 19.55 10.08
N ASN A 9 -9.34 19.93 8.82
CA ASN A 9 -8.68 19.15 7.80
C ASN A 9 -7.15 19.26 7.94
N ASN A 10 -6.61 18.94 9.12
CA ASN A 10 -5.20 18.71 9.38
C ASN A 10 -4.97 17.20 9.54
N SER A 11 -5.12 16.45 8.43
CA SER A 11 -4.79 15.02 8.44
C SER A 11 -3.27 14.86 8.51
N LYS A 12 -2.70 14.89 9.74
CA LYS A 12 -1.42 14.24 9.99
C LYS A 12 -1.49 12.86 9.35
N LEU A 13 -0.46 12.48 8.61
CA LEU A 13 -0.27 11.11 8.14
C LEU A 13 -0.33 10.21 9.38
N ARG A 14 -1.47 9.54 9.60
CA ARG A 14 -1.61 8.69 10.77
C ARG A 14 -0.74 7.44 10.60
N PHE A 15 -0.80 6.81 9.42
CA PHE A 15 0.00 5.64 9.09
C PHE A 15 0.54 5.76 7.66
N LYS A 16 1.87 5.79 7.53
CA LYS A 16 2.59 5.82 6.24
C LYS A 16 2.84 4.42 5.73
N PHE A 17 3.13 3.49 6.64
CA PHE A 17 3.59 2.14 6.36
C PHE A 17 2.68 1.11 7.03
N CYS A 18 2.07 0.25 6.22
CA CYS A 18 1.16 -0.80 6.65
C CYS A 18 1.79 -2.16 6.37
N TRP A 19 2.13 -2.88 7.44
CA TRP A 19 2.81 -4.15 7.36
C TRP A 19 1.83 -5.32 7.50
N VAL A 20 1.94 -6.29 6.60
CA VAL A 20 1.23 -7.56 6.70
C VAL A 20 2.28 -8.66 6.84
N ILE A 21 2.36 -9.27 8.00
CA ILE A 21 3.42 -10.21 8.40
C ILE A 21 2.79 -11.49 8.92
N ALA A 22 3.32 -12.64 8.50
CA ALA A 22 2.70 -13.91 8.83
C ALA A 22 2.95 -14.33 10.29
N LEU A 23 4.18 -14.22 10.76
CA LEU A 23 4.61 -14.80 12.03
C LEU A 23 4.99 -13.72 13.05
N ARG A 24 4.70 -14.00 14.32
CA ARG A 24 5.14 -13.14 15.43
C ARG A 24 6.66 -12.98 15.48
N ALA A 25 7.41 -14.02 15.11
CA ALA A 25 8.87 -13.99 15.09
C ALA A 25 9.43 -13.05 14.03
N GLU A 26 8.75 -12.93 12.89
CA GLU A 26 9.07 -11.96 11.82
C GLU A 26 8.71 -10.52 12.22
N ALA A 27 7.57 -10.35 12.89
CA ALA A 27 7.05 -9.05 13.28
C ALA A 27 7.83 -8.41 14.45
N ALA A 28 8.35 -9.22 15.38
CA ALA A 28 8.95 -8.72 16.61
C ALA A 28 10.07 -7.70 16.40
N PRO A 29 11.05 -7.90 15.48
CA PRO A 29 12.10 -6.92 15.25
C PRO A 29 11.58 -5.55 14.78
N LEU A 30 10.53 -5.53 13.94
CA LEU A 30 9.94 -4.28 13.47
C LEU A 30 9.13 -3.60 14.57
N ILE A 31 8.38 -4.38 15.37
CA ILE A 31 7.62 -3.86 16.51
C ILE A 31 8.57 -3.14 17.48
N ASP A 32 9.70 -3.76 17.79
CA ASP A 32 10.71 -3.20 18.67
C ASP A 32 11.38 -1.97 18.04
N ALA A 33 11.86 -2.08 16.78
CA ALA A 33 12.57 -1.00 16.07
C ALA A 33 11.72 0.26 15.86
N PHE A 34 10.43 0.11 15.55
CA PHE A 34 9.52 1.23 15.33
C PHE A 34 8.65 1.55 16.54
N ASN A 35 8.98 0.99 17.71
CA ASN A 35 8.30 1.22 19.00
C ASN A 35 6.77 1.10 18.89
N MET A 36 6.30 0.09 18.13
CA MET A 36 4.86 -0.17 17.96
C MET A 36 4.27 -0.80 19.21
N LYS A 37 3.06 -0.38 19.56
CA LYS A 37 2.28 -0.93 20.68
C LYS A 37 1.11 -1.74 20.15
N ILE A 38 0.69 -2.74 20.93
CA ILE A 38 -0.50 -3.52 20.60
C ILE A 38 -1.75 -2.65 20.75
N VAL A 39 -2.55 -2.60 19.68
CA VAL A 39 -3.80 -1.82 19.65
C VAL A 39 -5.04 -2.72 19.48
N GLU A 40 -4.83 -3.95 18.99
CA GLU A 40 -5.87 -4.98 18.91
C GLU A 40 -5.26 -6.36 19.17
N ASN A 41 -5.82 -7.12 20.11
CA ASN A 41 -5.35 -8.46 20.46
C ASN A 41 -6.48 -9.47 20.77
N LYS A 42 -7.73 -9.04 20.65
CA LYS A 42 -8.91 -9.87 20.92
C LYS A 42 -9.46 -10.52 19.65
N SER A 43 -9.09 -9.96 18.50
CA SER A 43 -9.48 -10.49 17.19
C SER A 43 -8.54 -11.60 16.71
N LEU A 44 -8.90 -12.24 15.59
CA LEU A 44 -8.07 -13.24 14.93
C LEU A 44 -6.69 -12.68 14.50
N PHE A 45 -6.62 -11.38 14.23
CA PHE A 45 -5.42 -10.72 13.69
C PHE A 45 -4.93 -9.64 14.67
N PRO A 46 -3.91 -9.93 15.48
CA PRO A 46 -3.30 -8.92 16.35
C PRO A 46 -2.72 -7.75 15.55
N ILE A 47 -3.02 -6.51 15.99
CA ILE A 47 -2.53 -5.29 15.37
C ILE A 47 -1.61 -4.55 16.33
N TYR A 48 -0.49 -4.08 15.79
CA TYR A 48 0.48 -3.19 16.45
C TYR A 48 0.57 -1.89 15.67
N ALA A 49 0.70 -0.77 16.38
CA ALA A 49 0.79 0.52 15.71
C ALA A 49 1.61 1.54 16.51
N ASN A 50 2.15 2.51 15.79
CA ASN A 50 2.73 3.73 16.34
C ASN A 50 2.42 4.89 15.38
N GLU A 51 1.56 5.80 15.80
CA GLU A 51 1.15 6.96 15.00
C GLU A 51 2.27 8.00 14.85
N GLU A 52 3.19 8.10 15.82
CA GLU A 52 4.30 9.05 15.78
C GLU A 52 5.31 8.67 14.69
N THR A 53 5.60 7.39 14.55
CA THR A 53 6.48 6.86 13.50
C THR A 53 5.74 6.51 12.20
N GLY A 54 4.42 6.53 12.23
CA GLY A 54 3.56 6.27 11.07
C GLY A 54 3.48 4.80 10.67
N HIS A 55 3.69 3.85 11.59
CA HIS A 55 3.67 2.42 11.32
C HIS A 55 2.41 1.74 11.88
N ALA A 56 1.80 0.88 11.07
CA ALA A 56 0.77 -0.08 11.48
C ALA A 56 1.14 -1.48 10.98
N LEU A 57 0.97 -2.50 11.81
CA LEU A 57 1.36 -3.87 11.51
C LEU A 57 0.26 -4.83 11.95
N VAL A 58 -0.07 -5.79 11.10
CA VAL A 58 -0.96 -6.90 11.42
C VAL A 58 -0.25 -8.23 11.29
N ILE A 59 -0.47 -9.13 12.25
CA ILE A 59 0.02 -10.52 12.19
C ILE A 59 -1.11 -11.36 11.57
N SER A 60 -0.86 -11.85 10.35
CA SER A 60 -1.88 -12.57 9.58
C SER A 60 -2.00 -14.06 9.93
N GLY A 61 -0.91 -14.68 10.41
CA GLY A 61 -0.75 -16.13 10.32
C GLY A 61 -0.38 -16.56 8.90
N MET A 62 0.02 -17.82 8.76
CA MET A 62 0.47 -18.39 7.48
C MET A 62 -0.69 -18.61 6.50
N GLY A 63 -0.43 -18.33 5.23
CA GLY A 63 -1.29 -18.64 4.10
C GLY A 63 -1.95 -17.42 3.44
N SER A 64 -2.12 -17.52 2.12
CA SER A 64 -2.64 -16.47 1.22
C SER A 64 -3.98 -15.88 1.68
N ILE A 65 -4.93 -16.75 2.04
CA ILE A 65 -6.27 -16.32 2.48
C ILE A 65 -6.19 -15.46 3.75
N LYS A 66 -5.37 -15.91 4.74
CA LYS A 66 -5.19 -15.15 5.98
C LYS A 66 -4.49 -13.83 5.73
N SER A 67 -3.50 -13.79 4.84
CA SER A 67 -2.79 -12.57 4.47
C SER A 67 -3.74 -11.54 3.86
N ALA A 68 -4.59 -11.94 2.92
CA ALA A 68 -5.63 -11.09 2.32
C ALA A 68 -6.63 -10.58 3.37
N ALA A 69 -7.14 -11.46 4.22
CA ALA A 69 -8.10 -11.12 5.27
C ALA A 69 -7.50 -10.16 6.30
N ALA A 70 -6.26 -10.39 6.74
CA ALA A 70 -5.57 -9.54 7.69
C ALA A 70 -5.28 -8.14 7.12
N ALA A 71 -4.88 -8.04 5.86
CA ALA A 71 -4.69 -6.76 5.18
C ALA A 71 -5.99 -5.95 5.15
N THR A 72 -7.10 -6.59 4.76
CA THR A 72 -8.44 -5.98 4.75
C THR A 72 -8.89 -5.58 6.15
N PHE A 73 -8.62 -6.41 7.15
CA PHE A 73 -8.93 -6.11 8.56
C PHE A 73 -8.15 -4.89 9.05
N LEU A 74 -6.83 -4.82 8.79
CA LEU A 74 -5.99 -3.68 9.16
C LEU A 74 -6.49 -2.38 8.53
N LYS A 75 -6.79 -2.39 7.20
CA LYS A 75 -7.34 -1.24 6.47
C LYS A 75 -8.56 -0.66 7.16
N ASN A 76 -9.53 -1.51 7.48
CA ASN A 76 -10.81 -1.08 8.02
C ASN A 76 -10.75 -0.74 9.51
N HIS A 77 -10.02 -1.52 10.31
CA HIS A 77 -9.92 -1.34 11.76
C HIS A 77 -9.25 -0.01 12.12
N LEU A 78 -8.14 0.32 11.47
CA LEU A 78 -7.41 1.57 11.70
C LEU A 78 -7.81 2.71 10.74
N LYS A 79 -8.73 2.48 9.81
CA LYS A 79 -9.14 3.46 8.77
C LYS A 79 -7.92 4.02 8.04
N ILE A 80 -7.06 3.11 7.56
CA ILE A 80 -5.82 3.46 6.86
C ILE A 80 -6.13 4.33 5.63
N ASN A 81 -5.31 5.35 5.40
CA ASN A 81 -5.44 6.25 4.25
C ASN A 81 -5.15 5.55 2.92
N ASP A 82 -5.69 6.11 1.82
CA ASP A 82 -5.53 5.55 0.47
C ASP A 82 -4.15 5.86 -0.16
N TYR A 83 -3.30 6.59 0.51
CA TYR A 83 -1.92 6.91 0.11
C TYR A 83 -0.85 6.22 0.98
N SER A 84 -1.24 5.28 1.83
CA SER A 84 -0.30 4.51 2.65
C SER A 84 0.37 3.41 1.85
N ALA A 85 1.66 3.17 2.11
CA ALA A 85 2.37 2.04 1.54
C ALA A 85 2.01 0.74 2.26
N TRP A 86 1.78 -0.32 1.50
CA TRP A 86 1.47 -1.66 1.98
C TRP A 86 2.65 -2.58 1.72
N ILE A 87 3.13 -3.25 2.76
CA ILE A 87 4.35 -4.03 2.72
C ILE A 87 4.10 -5.42 3.31
N ASN A 88 4.25 -6.45 2.49
CA ASN A 88 4.35 -7.82 2.97
C ASN A 88 5.83 -8.15 3.16
N LEU A 89 6.26 -8.23 4.42
CA LEU A 89 7.61 -8.64 4.79
C LEU A 89 7.55 -10.00 5.48
N GLY A 90 8.51 -10.87 5.17
CA GLY A 90 8.64 -12.16 5.80
C GLY A 90 9.83 -12.94 5.28
N ILE A 91 9.97 -14.17 5.76
CA ILE A 91 10.96 -15.10 5.24
C ILE A 91 10.45 -15.82 4.00
N ALA A 92 11.36 -16.37 3.21
CA ALA A 92 11.05 -17.18 2.03
C ALA A 92 12.16 -18.20 1.75
N GLY A 93 11.79 -19.35 1.22
CA GLY A 93 12.76 -20.28 0.64
C GLY A 93 13.31 -19.74 -0.69
N PHE A 94 14.53 -20.13 -1.06
CA PHE A 94 15.15 -19.70 -2.29
C PHE A 94 15.96 -20.83 -2.93
N PHE A 95 16.10 -20.79 -4.26
CA PHE A 95 16.80 -21.83 -5.02
C PHE A 95 18.32 -21.86 -4.80
N LYS A 96 18.91 -20.87 -4.15
CA LYS A 96 20.35 -20.74 -3.89
C LYS A 96 20.67 -19.98 -2.61
N ASP A 97 21.88 -20.15 -2.12
CA ASP A 97 22.47 -19.37 -1.03
C ASP A 97 22.87 -17.94 -1.49
N PRO A 98 23.11 -16.97 -0.57
CA PRO A 98 23.18 -17.19 0.88
C PRO A 98 21.83 -16.97 1.60
N ILE A 99 21.67 -17.65 2.76
CA ILE A 99 20.62 -17.36 3.73
C ILE A 99 20.82 -15.96 4.31
N GLY A 100 19.73 -15.25 4.55
CA GLY A 100 19.73 -13.89 5.09
C GLY A 100 19.73 -12.81 4.02
N ASP A 101 19.92 -13.12 2.74
CA ASP A 101 19.78 -12.15 1.67
C ASP A 101 18.34 -11.66 1.56
N MET A 102 18.18 -10.35 1.31
CA MET A 102 16.88 -9.71 1.15
C MET A 102 16.60 -9.42 -0.33
N TYR A 103 15.39 -9.74 -0.76
CA TYR A 103 14.90 -9.55 -2.12
C TYR A 103 13.56 -8.82 -2.13
N GLN A 104 13.34 -7.99 -3.15
CA GLN A 104 12.02 -7.47 -3.51
C GLN A 104 11.41 -8.38 -4.59
N ALA A 105 10.19 -8.87 -4.38
CA ALA A 105 9.46 -9.56 -5.44
C ALA A 105 8.95 -8.53 -6.46
N ASN A 106 9.42 -8.63 -7.70
CA ASN A 106 8.92 -7.83 -8.84
C ASN A 106 7.80 -8.55 -9.60
N LYS A 107 7.62 -9.84 -9.34
CA LYS A 107 6.54 -10.67 -9.83
C LYS A 107 6.18 -11.70 -8.77
N VAL A 108 4.93 -11.78 -8.40
CA VAL A 108 4.38 -12.79 -7.49
C VAL A 108 3.44 -13.68 -8.30
N VAL A 109 3.59 -14.99 -8.20
CA VAL A 109 2.73 -15.94 -8.91
C VAL A 109 2.12 -16.91 -7.90
N SER A 110 0.81 -16.98 -7.86
CA SER A 110 0.10 -18.04 -7.15
C SER A 110 0.29 -19.36 -7.88
N LYS A 111 0.96 -20.33 -7.28
CA LYS A 111 1.11 -21.67 -7.89
C LYS A 111 -0.21 -22.43 -7.98
N GLU A 112 -1.18 -22.06 -7.17
CA GLU A 112 -2.48 -22.71 -7.11
C GLU A 112 -3.41 -22.24 -8.24
N SER A 113 -3.50 -20.93 -8.48
CA SER A 113 -4.37 -20.35 -9.51
C SER A 113 -3.67 -19.99 -10.82
N GLY A 114 -2.34 -19.93 -10.84
CA GLY A 114 -1.55 -19.41 -11.96
C GLY A 114 -1.58 -17.89 -12.10
N THR A 115 -2.32 -17.18 -11.25
CA THR A 115 -2.44 -15.72 -11.30
C THR A 115 -1.09 -15.06 -10.99
N ALA A 116 -0.74 -14.05 -11.78
CA ALA A 116 0.49 -13.26 -11.60
C ALA A 116 0.17 -11.82 -11.20
N PHE A 117 0.90 -11.33 -10.20
CA PHE A 117 0.84 -9.96 -9.70
C PHE A 117 2.20 -9.28 -9.91
N PHE A 118 2.18 -7.96 -10.11
CA PHE A 118 3.38 -7.17 -10.32
C PHE A 118 3.39 -6.02 -9.30
N PRO A 119 3.79 -6.31 -8.03
CA PRO A 119 3.79 -5.30 -6.98
C PRO A 119 4.85 -4.24 -7.23
N GLY A 120 4.53 -3.02 -6.89
CA GLY A 120 5.32 -1.84 -6.67
C GLY A 120 6.47 -1.51 -7.61
N LEU A 121 6.91 -0.28 -7.54
CA LEU A 121 8.11 0.17 -8.23
C LEU A 121 9.35 -0.53 -7.64
N ARG A 122 10.34 -0.80 -8.50
CA ARG A 122 11.62 -1.31 -8.03
C ARG A 122 12.26 -0.27 -7.12
N LEU A 123 12.39 -0.62 -5.86
CA LEU A 123 13.22 0.09 -4.91
C LEU A 123 14.68 0.01 -5.35
N SER A 124 15.48 0.94 -4.91
CA SER A 124 16.84 1.17 -5.40
C SER A 124 17.72 -0.09 -5.50
N LYS A 125 18.96 0.09 -5.97
CA LYS A 125 19.98 -0.97 -6.10
C LYS A 125 20.30 -1.70 -4.78
N LEU A 126 19.75 -1.24 -3.64
CA LEU A 126 19.97 -1.83 -2.32
C LEU A 126 19.37 -3.24 -2.18
N VAL A 127 18.31 -3.55 -2.94
CA VAL A 127 17.63 -4.83 -2.87
C VAL A 127 17.45 -5.42 -4.26
N PRO A 128 18.04 -6.59 -4.54
CA PRO A 128 17.82 -7.27 -5.80
C PRO A 128 16.36 -7.70 -5.97
N ALA A 129 15.90 -7.72 -7.22
CA ALA A 129 14.58 -8.21 -7.56
C ALA A 129 14.60 -9.71 -7.83
N ALA A 130 13.51 -10.39 -7.46
CA ALA A 130 13.30 -11.80 -7.77
C ALA A 130 11.83 -12.10 -8.09
N ILE A 131 11.60 -13.18 -8.83
CA ILE A 131 10.25 -13.78 -8.94
C ILE A 131 9.96 -14.50 -7.63
N LEU A 132 8.70 -14.45 -7.18
CA LEU A 132 8.23 -15.15 -6.00
C LEU A 132 7.05 -16.04 -6.37
N PHE A 133 7.08 -17.28 -5.96
CA PHE A 133 5.97 -18.22 -6.02
C PHE A 133 5.32 -18.35 -4.66
N THR A 134 4.01 -18.06 -4.60
CA THR A 134 3.21 -18.36 -3.41
C THR A 134 2.64 -19.76 -3.57
N VAL A 135 2.93 -20.61 -2.59
CA VAL A 135 2.55 -22.02 -2.53
C VAL A 135 1.64 -22.30 -1.34
N SER A 136 0.80 -23.33 -1.43
CA SER A 136 -0.11 -23.72 -0.34
C SER A 136 0.57 -24.58 0.76
N LYS A 137 1.74 -25.14 0.46
CA LYS A 137 2.56 -25.95 1.38
C LYS A 137 4.03 -25.58 1.21
N PRO A 138 4.87 -25.71 2.27
CA PRO A 138 6.29 -25.46 2.17
C PRO A 138 6.93 -26.21 1.01
N GLU A 139 7.71 -25.51 0.21
CA GLU A 139 8.48 -26.07 -0.90
C GLU A 139 9.83 -26.57 -0.39
N ASN A 140 10.24 -27.74 -0.82
CA ASN A 140 11.54 -28.32 -0.44
C ASN A 140 12.46 -28.58 -1.65
N GLY A 141 11.92 -28.47 -2.84
CA GLY A 141 12.65 -28.84 -4.06
C GLY A 141 13.30 -27.66 -4.79
N TYR A 142 12.81 -26.43 -4.60
CA TYR A 142 13.27 -25.16 -5.20
C TYR A 142 13.70 -25.29 -6.67
N LYS A 143 12.89 -25.96 -7.48
CA LYS A 143 13.21 -26.33 -8.87
C LYS A 143 13.37 -25.11 -9.79
N GLU A 144 12.70 -24.01 -9.46
CA GLU A 144 12.70 -22.79 -10.26
C GLU A 144 13.54 -21.70 -9.60
N LYS A 145 14.14 -20.82 -10.42
CA LYS A 145 14.96 -19.68 -9.96
C LYS A 145 14.08 -18.57 -9.35
N ALA A 146 13.43 -18.87 -8.24
CA ALA A 146 12.47 -17.99 -7.58
C ALA A 146 12.54 -18.12 -6.06
N LEU A 147 11.95 -17.15 -5.38
CA LEU A 147 11.58 -17.22 -3.98
C LEU A 147 10.30 -18.05 -3.81
N TYR A 148 10.08 -18.60 -2.63
CA TYR A 148 8.88 -19.37 -2.29
C TYR A 148 8.34 -18.93 -0.93
N ASP A 149 7.07 -18.52 -0.91
CA ASP A 149 6.34 -18.17 0.31
C ASP A 149 4.93 -18.77 0.31
N MET A 150 4.12 -18.42 1.31
CA MET A 150 2.75 -18.89 1.42
C MET A 150 1.71 -17.73 1.48
N GLU A 151 2.11 -16.48 1.44
CA GLU A 151 1.28 -15.31 1.77
C GLU A 151 1.12 -14.29 0.65
N ALA A 152 2.17 -14.06 -0.11
CA ALA A 152 2.31 -12.88 -0.98
C ALA A 152 1.21 -12.76 -2.04
N ALA A 153 0.72 -13.86 -2.61
CA ALA A 153 -0.34 -13.79 -3.61
C ALA A 153 -1.63 -13.20 -3.02
N GLY A 154 -2.07 -13.65 -1.84
CA GLY A 154 -3.26 -13.11 -1.19
C GLY A 154 -3.09 -11.66 -0.74
N PHE A 155 -1.89 -11.27 -0.33
CA PHE A 155 -1.56 -9.88 -0.07
C PHE A 155 -1.67 -9.03 -1.34
N CYS A 156 -1.08 -9.45 -2.44
CA CYS A 156 -1.09 -8.75 -3.72
C CYS A 156 -2.48 -8.66 -4.36
N GLU A 157 -3.38 -9.60 -4.04
CA GLU A 157 -4.78 -9.54 -4.48
C GLU A 157 -5.51 -8.35 -3.87
N MET A 158 -5.22 -8.02 -2.60
CA MET A 158 -5.98 -7.03 -1.84
C MET A 158 -5.30 -5.67 -1.72
N ALA A 159 -3.99 -5.64 -1.47
CA ALA A 159 -3.28 -4.41 -1.10
C ALA A 159 -3.39 -3.27 -2.14
N PRO A 160 -3.34 -3.52 -3.46
CA PRO A 160 -3.50 -2.46 -4.47
C PRO A 160 -4.86 -1.75 -4.41
N SER A 161 -5.90 -2.44 -3.90
CA SER A 161 -7.25 -1.85 -3.72
C SER A 161 -7.33 -0.87 -2.56
N PHE A 162 -6.36 -0.86 -1.66
CA PHE A 162 -6.34 0.00 -0.46
C PHE A 162 -5.57 1.30 -0.67
N SER A 163 -4.72 1.34 -1.69
CA SER A 163 -3.90 2.49 -2.06
C SER A 163 -3.69 2.49 -3.57
N CYS A 164 -2.46 2.26 -4.04
CA CYS A 164 -2.15 2.03 -5.45
C CYS A 164 -1.11 0.92 -5.57
N ASN A 165 -0.93 0.42 -6.79
CA ASN A 165 0.02 -0.66 -7.02
C ASN A 165 1.47 -0.22 -6.75
N GLU A 166 1.80 1.03 -7.04
CA GLU A 166 3.13 1.63 -6.83
C GLU A 166 3.53 1.68 -5.35
N LEU A 167 2.55 1.67 -4.44
CA LEU A 167 2.74 1.64 -2.99
C LEU A 167 2.52 0.25 -2.38
N THR A 168 2.53 -0.80 -3.19
CA THR A 168 2.40 -2.20 -2.75
C THR A 168 3.74 -2.93 -2.91
N TYR A 169 4.32 -3.42 -1.82
CA TYR A 169 5.64 -4.03 -1.81
C TYR A 169 5.63 -5.43 -1.19
N VAL A 170 6.38 -6.34 -1.78
CA VAL A 170 6.65 -7.67 -1.22
C VAL A 170 8.16 -7.81 -1.05
N ILE A 171 8.61 -7.93 0.18
CA ILE A 171 10.03 -8.00 0.56
C ILE A 171 10.24 -9.31 1.33
N LYS A 172 11.19 -10.10 0.87
CA LYS A 172 11.48 -11.41 1.48
C LYS A 172 12.95 -11.56 1.83
N ILE A 173 13.19 -12.23 2.95
CA ILE A 173 14.52 -12.58 3.44
C ILE A 173 14.67 -14.08 3.32
N VAL A 174 15.74 -14.54 2.69
CA VAL A 174 15.99 -15.96 2.46
C VAL A 174 16.22 -16.67 3.80
N SER A 175 15.40 -17.67 4.09
CA SER A 175 15.46 -18.47 5.32
C SER A 175 15.98 -19.87 5.10
N ASP A 176 15.78 -20.41 3.91
CA ASP A 176 16.06 -21.79 3.57
C ASP A 176 16.36 -21.95 2.06
N THR A 177 17.13 -22.98 1.75
CA THR A 177 17.64 -23.27 0.42
C THR A 177 17.73 -24.79 0.25
N PRO A 178 18.01 -25.32 -0.96
CA PRO A 178 18.26 -26.75 -1.13
C PRO A 178 19.32 -27.34 -0.20
N ASN A 179 20.28 -26.50 0.23
CA ASN A 179 21.37 -26.92 1.12
C ASN A 179 21.05 -26.76 2.63
N ALA A 180 19.99 -26.02 2.96
CA ALA A 180 19.59 -25.74 4.34
C ALA A 180 18.05 -25.82 4.46
N SER A 181 17.59 -26.98 4.91
CA SER A 181 16.18 -27.34 4.98
C SER A 181 15.33 -26.39 5.84
N SER A 182 14.12 -26.11 5.39
CA SER A 182 13.09 -25.37 6.12
C SER A 182 12.76 -25.98 7.49
N SER A 183 13.01 -27.28 7.69
CA SER A 183 12.80 -27.95 8.98
C SER A 183 13.73 -27.46 10.11
N LEU A 184 14.82 -26.79 9.77
CA LEU A 184 15.77 -26.21 10.72
C LEU A 184 15.41 -24.77 11.14
N ILE A 185 14.37 -24.19 10.58
CA ILE A 185 13.94 -22.82 10.87
C ILE A 185 13.34 -22.77 12.28
N THR A 186 13.98 -22.03 13.16
CA THR A 186 13.49 -21.74 14.52
C THR A 186 12.96 -20.30 14.60
N LYS A 187 12.10 -20.03 15.59
CA LYS A 187 11.63 -18.66 15.87
C LYS A 187 12.78 -17.69 16.14
N HIS A 188 13.84 -18.17 16.76
CA HIS A 188 15.05 -17.39 17.06
C HIS A 188 15.78 -17.01 15.76
N LEU A 189 16.02 -17.99 14.87
CA LEU A 189 16.67 -17.75 13.57
C LEU A 189 15.87 -16.75 12.74
N VAL A 190 14.54 -16.91 12.66
CA VAL A 190 13.67 -15.96 11.93
C VAL A 190 13.85 -14.55 12.46
N ARG A 191 13.82 -14.36 13.77
CA ARG A 191 14.03 -13.06 14.40
C ARG A 191 15.39 -12.46 14.03
N GLU A 192 16.48 -13.23 14.16
CA GLU A 192 17.83 -12.79 13.79
C GLU A 192 17.95 -12.36 12.32
N LEU A 193 17.33 -13.13 11.42
CA LEU A 193 17.35 -12.83 9.98
C LEU A 193 16.72 -11.47 9.69
N ILE A 194 15.57 -11.18 10.31
CA ILE A 194 14.91 -9.87 10.15
C ILE A 194 15.72 -8.76 10.82
N GLU A 195 16.23 -8.97 12.04
CA GLU A 195 17.04 -7.98 12.79
C GLU A 195 18.27 -7.52 11.99
N LYS A 196 18.98 -8.45 11.36
CA LYS A 196 20.15 -8.15 10.51
C LYS A 196 19.82 -7.26 9.31
N GLN A 197 18.56 -7.21 8.88
CA GLN A 197 18.13 -6.42 7.72
C GLN A 197 17.48 -5.06 8.09
N LEU A 198 17.34 -4.74 9.38
CA LEU A 198 16.63 -3.52 9.81
C LEU A 198 17.20 -2.23 9.22
N SER A 199 18.52 -2.12 9.08
CA SER A 199 19.15 -0.94 8.48
C SER A 199 18.78 -0.78 6.99
N LYS A 200 18.76 -1.89 6.24
CA LYS A 200 18.30 -1.87 4.83
C LYS A 200 16.81 -1.60 4.73
N ILE A 201 16.01 -2.18 5.63
CA ILE A 201 14.57 -1.91 5.71
C ILE A 201 14.34 -0.41 5.93
N SER A 202 15.03 0.22 6.87
CA SER A 202 14.92 1.66 7.12
C SER A 202 15.31 2.50 5.90
N ALA A 203 16.37 2.13 5.19
CA ALA A 203 16.76 2.82 3.95
C ALA A 203 15.69 2.72 2.85
N ILE A 204 15.08 1.54 2.67
CA ILE A 204 13.97 1.32 1.75
C ILE A 204 12.76 2.18 2.13
N LEU A 205 12.42 2.25 3.42
CA LEU A 205 11.29 3.05 3.90
C LEU A 205 11.47 4.53 3.57
N SER A 206 12.70 5.05 3.62
CA SER A 206 12.97 6.44 3.23
C SER A 206 12.67 6.70 1.75
N GLU A 207 12.91 5.73 0.85
CA GLU A 207 12.54 5.84 -0.56
C GLU A 207 11.02 5.73 -0.75
N ILE A 208 10.37 4.80 -0.07
CA ILE A 208 8.91 4.62 -0.12
C ILE A 208 8.20 5.86 0.43
N GLU A 209 8.72 6.51 1.47
CA GLU A 209 8.13 7.70 2.06
C GLU A 209 7.97 8.85 1.07
N ILE A 210 8.93 9.03 0.16
CA ILE A 210 8.85 10.03 -0.92
C ILE A 210 7.61 9.76 -1.78
N LEU A 211 7.39 8.49 -2.17
CA LEU A 211 6.25 8.09 -2.99
C LEU A 211 4.91 8.24 -2.22
N VAL A 212 4.91 7.93 -0.93
CA VAL A 212 3.74 8.14 -0.05
C VAL A 212 3.36 9.63 0.01
N GLU A 213 4.34 10.53 0.19
CA GLU A 213 4.08 11.97 0.22
C GLU A 213 3.62 12.50 -1.15
N ASP A 214 4.16 11.99 -2.25
CA ASP A 214 3.72 12.37 -3.59
C ASP A 214 2.29 11.88 -3.87
N GLU A 215 1.96 10.65 -3.49
CA GLU A 215 0.60 10.13 -3.63
C GLU A 215 -0.40 10.91 -2.75
N LYS A 216 -0.01 11.27 -1.53
CA LYS A 216 -0.80 12.12 -0.66
C LYS A 216 -1.09 13.48 -1.31
N LYS A 217 -0.08 14.12 -1.92
CA LYS A 217 -0.26 15.37 -2.66
C LYS A 217 -1.21 15.16 -3.84
N ARG A 218 -1.03 14.07 -4.62
CA ARG A 218 -1.89 13.74 -5.76
C ARG A 218 -3.36 13.54 -5.36
N LEU A 219 -3.61 12.93 -4.20
CA LEU A 219 -4.95 12.67 -3.68
C LEU A 219 -5.51 13.83 -2.85
N SER A 220 -4.71 14.86 -2.53
CA SER A 220 -5.18 16.03 -1.79
C SER A 220 -6.30 16.73 -2.55
N ILE A 221 -7.26 17.27 -1.80
CA ILE A 221 -8.34 18.05 -2.37
C ILE A 221 -7.91 19.51 -2.38
N PRO A 222 -7.74 20.14 -3.54
CA PRO A 222 -7.38 21.55 -3.65
C PRO A 222 -8.39 22.46 -2.95
N ASN A 223 -7.90 23.59 -2.40
CA ASN A 223 -8.75 24.55 -1.69
C ASN A 223 -9.90 25.06 -2.56
N GLU A 224 -9.66 25.32 -3.84
CA GLU A 224 -10.72 25.75 -4.76
C GLU A 224 -11.85 24.72 -4.88
N VAL A 225 -11.54 23.41 -4.86
CA VAL A 225 -12.55 22.36 -4.86
C VAL A 225 -13.35 22.38 -3.57
N LEU A 226 -12.68 22.57 -2.43
CA LEU A 226 -13.35 22.67 -1.12
C LEU A 226 -14.25 23.91 -1.06
N GLU A 227 -13.87 25.02 -1.67
CA GLU A 227 -14.71 26.22 -1.78
C GLU A 227 -15.97 25.97 -2.61
N PHE A 228 -15.82 25.28 -3.76
CA PHE A 228 -16.98 24.85 -4.56
C PHE A 228 -17.90 23.93 -3.78
N GLU A 229 -17.36 22.94 -3.05
CA GLU A 229 -18.14 22.02 -2.25
C GLU A 229 -18.89 22.71 -1.08
N LYS A 230 -18.31 23.78 -0.52
CA LYS A 230 -18.96 24.61 0.51
C LYS A 230 -20.07 25.49 -0.09
N ARG A 231 -19.82 26.05 -1.27
CA ARG A 231 -20.75 26.97 -1.92
C ARG A 231 -21.95 26.29 -2.53
N PHE A 232 -21.72 25.16 -3.21
CA PHE A 232 -22.76 24.41 -3.91
C PHE A 232 -23.12 23.14 -3.11
N LYS A 233 -24.40 22.86 -2.95
CA LYS A 233 -24.89 21.70 -2.22
C LYS A 233 -24.74 20.42 -3.05
N PHE A 234 -23.52 19.89 -3.14
CA PHE A 234 -23.26 18.59 -3.78
C PHE A 234 -23.79 17.44 -2.94
N THR A 235 -24.41 16.44 -3.57
CA THR A 235 -24.56 15.11 -2.97
C THR A 235 -23.21 14.42 -2.90
N GLU A 236 -23.04 13.40 -2.05
CA GLU A 236 -21.75 12.67 -1.96
C GLU A 236 -21.31 12.09 -3.32
N THR A 237 -22.25 11.53 -4.09
CA THR A 237 -21.97 11.06 -5.46
C THR A 237 -21.47 12.18 -6.37
N ASN A 238 -22.07 13.36 -6.30
CA ASN A 238 -21.65 14.49 -7.13
C ASN A 238 -20.33 15.11 -6.66
N LYS A 239 -20.02 15.10 -5.36
CA LYS A 239 -18.68 15.48 -4.85
C LYS A 239 -17.60 14.60 -5.46
N TYR A 240 -17.81 13.27 -5.42
CA TYR A 240 -16.87 12.33 -6.01
C TYR A 240 -16.64 12.63 -7.50
N LYS A 241 -17.72 12.76 -8.28
CA LYS A 241 -17.65 13.08 -9.72
C LYS A 241 -16.98 14.43 -9.98
N PHE A 242 -17.28 15.45 -9.17
CA PHE A 242 -16.67 16.76 -9.29
C PHE A 242 -15.16 16.73 -9.04
N ARG A 243 -14.71 16.04 -8.00
CA ARG A 243 -13.29 15.86 -7.70
C ARG A 243 -12.55 15.11 -8.80
N GLU A 244 -13.19 14.09 -9.37
CA GLU A 244 -12.63 13.32 -10.48
C GLU A 244 -12.48 14.17 -11.74
N ILE A 245 -13.55 14.86 -12.17
CA ILE A 245 -13.47 15.69 -13.36
C ILE A 245 -12.58 16.91 -13.17
N TYR A 246 -12.54 17.49 -11.97
CA TYR A 246 -11.62 18.58 -11.65
C TYR A 246 -10.17 18.17 -11.84
N ARG A 247 -9.76 16.98 -11.37
CA ARG A 247 -8.39 16.47 -11.58
C ARG A 247 -8.06 16.39 -13.06
N LYS A 248 -8.94 15.81 -13.88
CA LYS A 248 -8.78 15.73 -15.34
C LYS A 248 -8.69 17.12 -15.95
N TRP A 249 -9.56 18.03 -15.56
CA TRP A 249 -9.58 19.40 -16.02
C TRP A 249 -8.30 20.16 -15.67
N LYS A 250 -7.79 19.99 -14.43
CA LYS A 250 -6.56 20.65 -13.98
C LYS A 250 -5.30 20.12 -14.70
N VAL A 251 -5.27 18.85 -15.05
CA VAL A 251 -4.21 18.28 -15.91
C VAL A 251 -4.29 18.86 -17.32
N THR A 252 -5.50 19.00 -17.87
CA THR A 252 -5.73 19.57 -19.20
C THR A 252 -5.40 21.07 -19.25
N PHE A 253 -5.69 21.79 -18.17
CA PHE A 253 -5.52 23.24 -18.07
C PHE A 253 -4.69 23.63 -16.82
N PRO A 254 -3.38 23.34 -16.77
CA PRO A 254 -2.57 23.50 -15.55
C PRO A 254 -2.54 24.92 -14.98
N SER A 255 -2.56 25.92 -15.86
CA SER A 255 -2.49 27.34 -15.51
C SER A 255 -3.84 28.00 -15.20
N ARG A 256 -4.96 27.29 -15.40
CA ARG A 256 -6.30 27.82 -15.13
C ARG A 256 -6.76 27.44 -13.72
N ASN A 257 -7.48 28.36 -13.09
CA ASN A 257 -8.21 28.11 -11.85
C ASN A 257 -9.72 28.21 -12.13
N LEU A 258 -10.51 27.48 -11.34
CA LEU A 258 -11.96 27.60 -11.43
C LEU A 258 -12.40 28.91 -10.77
N ASP A 259 -13.13 29.74 -11.53
CA ASP A 259 -13.73 30.95 -10.98
C ASP A 259 -15.17 30.68 -10.50
N LEU A 260 -15.39 30.83 -9.21
CA LEU A 260 -16.70 30.68 -8.58
C LEU A 260 -17.76 31.61 -9.22
N SER A 261 -17.35 32.78 -9.73
CA SER A 261 -18.24 33.75 -10.34
C SER A 261 -18.94 33.23 -11.61
N GLU A 262 -18.25 32.36 -12.34
CA GLU A 262 -18.82 31.74 -13.56
C GLU A 262 -19.96 30.73 -13.27
N PHE A 263 -20.09 30.31 -12.04
CA PHE A 263 -21.00 29.22 -11.65
C PHE A 263 -22.06 29.63 -10.63
N LEU A 264 -22.18 30.92 -10.28
CA LEU A 264 -23.06 31.40 -9.20
C LEU A 264 -24.51 30.90 -9.30
N ASN A 265 -25.03 30.74 -10.51
CA ASN A 265 -26.41 30.28 -10.77
C ASN A 265 -26.48 28.83 -11.24
N SER A 266 -25.35 28.08 -11.19
CA SER A 266 -25.27 26.70 -11.71
C SER A 266 -25.64 25.69 -10.62
N LYS A 267 -26.29 24.62 -11.05
CA LYS A 267 -26.48 23.43 -10.19
C LYS A 267 -25.21 22.55 -10.22
N PRO A 268 -24.95 21.76 -9.17
CA PRO A 268 -23.78 20.87 -9.12
C PRO A 268 -23.57 20.00 -10.36
N LYS A 269 -24.63 19.46 -10.95
CA LYS A 269 -24.57 18.66 -12.19
C LYS A 269 -24.13 19.47 -13.40
N GLU A 270 -24.54 20.74 -13.49
CA GLU A 270 -24.19 21.63 -14.60
C GLU A 270 -22.71 22.01 -14.53
N ILE A 271 -22.18 22.22 -13.33
CA ILE A 271 -20.74 22.45 -13.10
C ILE A 271 -19.93 21.26 -13.63
N ILE A 272 -20.29 20.04 -13.21
CA ILE A 272 -19.62 18.80 -13.66
C ILE A 272 -19.67 18.68 -15.18
N LEU A 273 -20.84 18.85 -15.80
CA LEU A 273 -21.03 18.76 -17.25
C LEU A 273 -20.24 19.82 -18.02
N LYS A 274 -20.09 21.05 -17.48
CA LYS A 274 -19.27 22.10 -18.12
C LYS A 274 -17.80 21.67 -18.14
N LEU A 275 -17.25 21.19 -17.03
CA LEU A 275 -15.88 20.72 -16.96
C LEU A 275 -15.64 19.50 -17.87
N GLU A 276 -16.58 18.55 -17.91
CA GLU A 276 -16.51 17.40 -18.82
C GLU A 276 -16.44 17.84 -20.29
N LYS A 277 -17.27 18.78 -20.68
CA LYS A 277 -17.26 19.35 -22.07
C LYS A 277 -15.94 20.02 -22.40
N GLU A 278 -15.37 20.81 -21.48
CA GLU A 278 -14.09 21.48 -21.69
C GLU A 278 -12.94 20.47 -21.87
N VAL A 279 -12.90 19.42 -21.01
CA VAL A 279 -11.90 18.35 -21.13
C VAL A 279 -12.05 17.60 -22.45
N LEU A 280 -13.28 17.22 -22.82
CA LEU A 280 -13.56 16.51 -24.07
C LEU A 280 -13.26 17.34 -25.32
N ALA A 281 -13.54 18.64 -25.30
CA ALA A 281 -13.23 19.53 -26.42
C ALA A 281 -11.71 19.58 -26.67
N ASN A 282 -10.92 19.67 -25.60
CA ASN A 282 -9.45 19.68 -25.71
C ASN A 282 -8.88 18.32 -26.12
N ALA A 283 -9.51 17.22 -25.69
CA ALA A 283 -9.07 15.87 -26.05
C ALA A 283 -9.18 15.57 -27.56
N LYS A 284 -10.06 16.26 -28.29
CA LYS A 284 -10.18 16.12 -29.73
C LYS A 284 -8.96 16.70 -30.49
N ASP A 285 -8.28 17.68 -29.91
CA ASP A 285 -7.10 18.28 -30.51
C ASP A 285 -5.85 17.41 -30.44
N TRP A 286 -5.85 16.39 -29.57
CA TRP A 286 -4.74 15.42 -29.43
C TRP A 286 -4.71 14.40 -30.59
N ASN A 287 -5.78 14.26 -31.35
CA ASN A 287 -5.84 13.36 -32.51
C ASN A 287 -5.34 14.02 -33.82
N VAL A 288 -4.81 15.22 -33.74
CA VAL A 288 -4.34 16.01 -34.92
C VAL A 288 -2.79 16.11 -34.93
N LEU A 289 -2.11 15.46 -34.00
CA LEU A 289 -0.66 15.26 -33.95
C LEU A 289 -0.32 13.81 -34.28
#